data_42ab10309c1aa3f4a6c80fd6916094f8
#
_entry.id   42ab10309c1aa3f4a6c80fd6916094f8
#
_cell.length_a   1.000
_cell.length_b   1.000
_cell.length_c   1.000
_cell.angle_alpha   90.00
_cell.angle_beta   90.00
_cell.angle_gamma   90.00
#
_symmetry.space_group_name_H-M   'P 1'
#
loop_
_entity.id
_entity.type
_entity.pdbx_description
1 polymer ?
#
loop_
_entity_poly.entity_id
_entity_poly.type
_entity_poly.pdbx_seq_one_letter_code
_entity_poly.pdbx_strand_id
1 'polypeptide(L)'
;MSTERFDIRHAPAPRESFRLLYISKSKFGGDWNSTAHTHSCTELFYCLSGEGQFYLSGQLYPVKPDDMIIVNPQVEHTELSLNASPLEYIVLGVAGIEILFGKSDSSYAIFNCRKNRERMVTLLHMLLAEADRSLDGCETVCQDLLEVLLIWLVRCTTLSLQVEETPRSDSRECVESE
;
A
#
# COMPACT_ATOMS: atom_id res chain seq x y z
N MET A 1 -41.47 13.46 -3.31
CA MET A 1 -40.05 13.68 -3.51
C MET A 1 -39.41 13.77 -2.15
N SER A 2 -38.50 12.84 -1.79
CA SER A 2 -37.76 12.89 -0.53
C SER A 2 -36.32 13.32 -0.81
N THR A 3 -35.78 14.24 0.00
CA THR A 3 -34.39 14.68 -0.11
C THR A 3 -33.68 14.26 1.17
N GLU A 4 -32.56 13.57 1.03
CA GLU A 4 -31.66 13.24 2.12
C GLU A 4 -30.42 14.16 2.05
N ARG A 5 -30.07 14.79 3.17
CA ARG A 5 -28.91 15.68 3.25
C ARG A 5 -27.99 15.23 4.39
N PHE A 6 -26.70 15.13 4.09
CA PHE A 6 -25.67 14.78 5.04
C PHE A 6 -24.71 15.97 5.22
N ASP A 7 -24.66 16.52 6.43
CA ASP A 7 -23.80 17.66 6.73
C ASP A 7 -22.43 17.18 7.21
N ILE A 8 -21.35 17.75 6.64
CA ILE A 8 -19.99 17.54 7.09
C ILE A 8 -19.71 18.49 8.26
N ARG A 9 -19.63 17.93 9.48
CA ARG A 9 -19.65 18.71 10.74
C ARG A 9 -18.31 19.27 11.15
N HIS A 10 -17.22 18.69 10.67
CA HIS A 10 -15.86 19.06 11.07
C HIS A 10 -14.98 19.27 9.84
N ALA A 11 -14.04 20.20 9.96
CA ALA A 11 -12.99 20.35 8.96
C ALA A 11 -12.12 19.06 8.91
N PRO A 12 -11.57 18.72 7.73
CA PRO A 12 -10.63 17.61 7.66
C PRO A 12 -9.40 17.87 8.53
N ALA A 13 -8.80 16.81 9.06
CA ALA A 13 -7.51 16.91 9.73
C ALA A 13 -6.45 17.47 8.76
N PRO A 14 -5.39 18.12 9.27
CA PRO A 14 -4.24 18.45 8.44
C PRO A 14 -3.74 17.19 7.71
N ARG A 15 -3.28 17.35 6.47
CA ARG A 15 -2.70 16.24 5.72
C ARG A 15 -1.40 15.82 6.36
N GLU A 16 -1.24 14.51 6.47
CA GLU A 16 -0.01 13.88 6.92
C GLU A 16 1.08 14.01 5.83
N SER A 17 2.34 13.99 6.24
CA SER A 17 3.48 14.18 5.34
C SER A 17 4.00 12.87 4.73
N PHE A 18 3.12 11.91 4.43
CA PHE A 18 3.47 10.71 3.66
C PHE A 18 3.13 10.87 2.17
N ARG A 19 3.78 10.09 1.33
CA ARG A 19 3.65 10.23 -0.11
C ARG A 19 3.60 8.88 -0.82
N LEU A 20 2.67 8.74 -1.78
CA LEU A 20 2.69 7.65 -2.75
C LEU A 20 3.93 7.79 -3.64
N LEU A 21 4.77 6.76 -3.68
CA LEU A 21 5.95 6.71 -4.54
C LEU A 21 5.63 6.06 -5.87
N TYR A 22 4.92 4.94 -5.83
CA TYR A 22 4.54 4.17 -7.01
C TYR A 22 3.32 3.29 -6.74
N ILE A 23 2.70 2.90 -7.83
CA ILE A 23 1.74 1.82 -7.90
C ILE A 23 2.09 0.94 -9.08
N SER A 24 2.04 -0.36 -8.91
CA SER A 24 2.19 -1.31 -10.01
C SER A 24 1.24 -2.48 -9.89
N LYS A 25 0.95 -3.12 -11.02
CA LYS A 25 0.20 -4.36 -11.12
C LYS A 25 1.09 -5.43 -11.73
N SER A 26 1.25 -6.53 -11.03
CA SER A 26 2.10 -7.64 -11.46
C SER A 26 1.32 -8.93 -11.54
N LYS A 27 1.67 -9.75 -12.53
CA LYS A 27 1.16 -11.10 -12.67
C LYS A 27 2.33 -12.03 -13.00
N PHE A 28 2.59 -12.97 -12.12
CA PHE A 28 3.72 -13.87 -12.29
C PHE A 28 3.32 -15.16 -12.97
N GLY A 29 3.95 -15.44 -14.14
CA GLY A 29 4.02 -16.79 -14.69
C GLY A 29 5.14 -17.59 -14.04
N GLY A 30 5.24 -18.88 -14.40
CA GLY A 30 6.13 -19.84 -13.76
C GLY A 30 7.63 -19.61 -13.85
N ASP A 31 8.07 -18.57 -14.54
CA ASP A 31 9.48 -18.24 -14.78
C ASP A 31 9.98 -17.13 -13.84
N TRP A 32 9.17 -16.69 -12.88
CA TRP A 32 9.54 -15.63 -11.97
C TRP A 32 10.56 -16.13 -10.93
N ASN A 33 11.78 -15.60 -11.03
CA ASN A 33 12.83 -15.85 -10.06
C ASN A 33 12.85 -14.71 -9.05
N SER A 34 12.10 -14.87 -7.97
CA SER A 34 12.00 -13.87 -6.93
C SER A 34 13.25 -13.90 -6.03
N THR A 35 13.85 -12.74 -5.82
CA THR A 35 14.97 -12.57 -4.88
C THR A 35 14.48 -11.75 -3.70
N ALA A 36 14.73 -12.22 -2.49
CA ALA A 36 14.41 -11.48 -1.28
C ALA A 36 15.15 -10.14 -1.26
N HIS A 37 14.43 -9.07 -0.94
CA HIS A 37 14.93 -7.71 -0.94
C HIS A 37 14.25 -6.86 0.14
N THR A 38 14.72 -5.63 0.34
CA THR A 38 14.15 -4.66 1.27
C THR A 38 13.91 -3.33 0.57
N HIS A 39 12.96 -2.55 1.06
CA HIS A 39 12.72 -1.16 0.63
C HIS A 39 12.83 -0.19 1.79
N SER A 40 13.04 1.09 1.46
CA SER A 40 13.00 2.19 2.44
C SER A 40 11.62 2.80 2.63
N CYS A 41 10.59 2.21 2.05
CA CYS A 41 9.21 2.65 2.13
C CYS A 41 8.31 1.51 2.64
N THR A 42 7.12 1.86 3.10
CA THR A 42 6.07 0.88 3.39
C THR A 42 5.43 0.41 2.07
N GLU A 43 5.24 -0.89 1.92
CA GLU A 43 4.55 -1.45 0.78
C GLU A 43 3.23 -2.12 1.19
N LEU A 44 2.20 -1.90 0.36
CA LEU A 44 0.89 -2.51 0.50
C LEU A 44 0.61 -3.34 -0.74
N PHE A 45 0.56 -4.66 -0.58
CA PHE A 45 0.23 -5.61 -1.65
C PHE A 45 -1.21 -6.07 -1.49
N TYR A 46 -1.98 -6.05 -2.56
CA TYR A 46 -3.33 -6.61 -2.59
C TYR A 46 -3.43 -7.70 -3.65
N CYS A 47 -3.72 -8.93 -3.21
CA CYS A 47 -3.86 -10.08 -4.10
C CYS A 47 -5.19 -10.03 -4.85
N LEU A 48 -5.15 -9.87 -6.17
CA LEU A 48 -6.33 -9.83 -7.04
C LEU A 48 -6.83 -11.23 -7.39
N SER A 49 -5.89 -12.12 -7.76
CA SER A 49 -6.18 -13.48 -8.20
C SER A 49 -4.96 -14.39 -8.05
N GLY A 50 -5.17 -15.69 -8.23
CA GLY A 50 -4.14 -16.69 -8.11
C GLY A 50 -3.84 -17.09 -6.67
N GLU A 51 -2.80 -17.92 -6.51
CA GLU A 51 -2.33 -18.43 -5.22
C GLU A 51 -0.81 -18.43 -5.20
N GLY A 52 -0.24 -18.15 -4.03
CA GLY A 52 1.20 -18.11 -3.86
C GLY A 52 1.60 -18.05 -2.40
N GLN A 53 2.82 -17.64 -2.19
CA GLN A 53 3.38 -17.43 -0.85
C GLN A 53 4.12 -16.10 -0.82
N PHE A 54 4.10 -15.43 0.33
CA PHE A 54 5.00 -14.33 0.63
C PHE A 54 6.05 -14.81 1.62
N TYR A 55 7.31 -14.58 1.26
CA TYR A 55 8.42 -14.68 2.18
C TYR A 55 8.55 -13.36 2.92
N LEU A 56 8.52 -13.40 4.26
CA LEU A 56 8.62 -12.25 5.14
C LEU A 56 9.56 -12.60 6.30
N SER A 57 10.70 -11.92 6.38
CA SER A 57 11.68 -12.09 7.48
C SER A 57 11.99 -13.55 7.84
N GLY A 58 12.29 -14.39 6.86
CA GLY A 58 12.67 -15.79 7.09
C GLY A 58 11.53 -16.80 7.10
N GLN A 59 10.27 -16.36 6.92
CA GLN A 59 9.10 -17.24 6.95
C GLN A 59 8.25 -17.12 5.69
N LEU A 60 7.63 -18.23 5.30
CA LEU A 60 6.72 -18.30 4.16
C LEU A 60 5.26 -18.32 4.62
N TYR A 61 4.46 -17.44 4.05
CA TYR A 61 3.04 -17.30 4.34
C TYR A 61 2.22 -17.55 3.08
N PRO A 62 1.25 -18.48 3.10
CA PRO A 62 0.36 -18.68 1.97
C PRO A 62 -0.52 -17.44 1.78
N VAL A 63 -0.73 -17.04 0.52
CA VAL A 63 -1.58 -15.91 0.14
C VAL A 63 -2.54 -16.30 -0.96
N LYS A 64 -3.71 -15.67 -0.96
CA LYS A 64 -4.83 -15.96 -1.84
C LYS A 64 -5.57 -14.66 -2.19
N PRO A 65 -6.55 -14.70 -3.11
CA PRO A 65 -7.32 -13.52 -3.47
C PRO A 65 -7.93 -12.80 -2.26
N ASP A 66 -7.90 -11.49 -2.31
CA ASP A 66 -8.35 -10.55 -1.28
C ASP A 66 -7.43 -10.45 -0.05
N ASP A 67 -6.30 -11.13 -0.03
CA ASP A 67 -5.29 -10.89 1.01
C ASP A 67 -4.57 -9.56 0.76
N MET A 68 -4.44 -8.79 1.84
CA MET A 68 -3.60 -7.61 1.94
C MET A 68 -2.35 -7.98 2.72
N ILE A 69 -1.20 -7.72 2.14
CA ILE A 69 0.10 -7.84 2.79
C ILE A 69 0.63 -6.43 2.97
N ILE A 70 1.00 -6.07 4.18
CA ILE A 70 1.64 -4.79 4.49
C ILE A 70 3.03 -5.09 5.01
N VAL A 71 4.02 -4.41 4.44
CA VAL A 71 5.43 -4.57 4.76
C VAL A 71 6.00 -3.20 5.07
N ASN A 72 6.43 -2.97 6.31
CA ASN A 72 7.09 -1.74 6.72
C ASN A 72 8.53 -1.64 6.18
N PRO A 73 9.17 -0.46 6.23
CA PRO A 73 10.53 -0.28 5.74
C PRO A 73 11.51 -1.30 6.33
N GLN A 74 12.50 -1.69 5.52
CA GLN A 74 13.61 -2.59 5.87
C GLN A 74 13.21 -4.04 6.21
N VAL A 75 11.98 -4.45 6.03
CA VAL A 75 11.57 -5.85 6.14
C VAL A 75 11.96 -6.60 4.89
N GLU A 76 12.74 -7.67 5.05
CA GLU A 76 13.12 -8.56 3.94
C GLU A 76 11.90 -9.35 3.48
N HIS A 77 11.58 -9.26 2.20
CA HIS A 77 10.42 -9.92 1.62
C HIS A 77 10.63 -10.28 0.14
N THR A 78 9.81 -11.20 -0.32
CA THR A 78 9.60 -11.52 -1.74
C THR A 78 8.33 -12.35 -1.89
N GLU A 79 7.83 -12.42 -3.11
CA GLU A 79 6.66 -13.22 -3.46
C GLU A 79 7.05 -14.45 -4.27
N LEU A 80 6.33 -15.55 -4.06
CA LEU A 80 6.43 -16.79 -4.81
C LEU A 80 5.06 -17.15 -5.38
N SER A 81 5.01 -17.33 -6.69
CA SER A 81 3.78 -17.69 -7.40
C SER A 81 3.73 -19.16 -7.70
N LEU A 82 2.54 -19.75 -7.67
CA LEU A 82 2.31 -21.11 -8.11
C LEU A 82 2.02 -21.15 -9.61
N ASN A 83 2.74 -21.98 -10.36
CA ASN A 83 2.60 -22.10 -11.82
C ASN A 83 1.17 -22.45 -12.27
N ALA A 84 0.45 -23.26 -11.49
CA ALA A 84 -0.90 -23.68 -11.82
C ALA A 84 -1.95 -22.58 -11.61
N SER A 85 -1.67 -21.59 -10.77
CA SER A 85 -2.56 -20.48 -10.43
C SER A 85 -1.74 -19.22 -10.20
N PRO A 86 -1.26 -18.57 -11.28
CA PRO A 86 -0.34 -17.44 -11.18
C PRO A 86 -0.87 -16.32 -10.29
N LEU A 87 -0.05 -15.89 -9.33
CA LEU A 87 -0.37 -14.80 -8.42
C LEU A 87 -0.42 -13.48 -9.19
N GLU A 88 -1.52 -12.76 -9.03
CA GLU A 88 -1.72 -11.42 -9.58
C GLU A 88 -2.03 -10.45 -8.43
N TYR A 89 -1.26 -9.37 -8.32
CA TYR A 89 -1.43 -8.39 -7.25
C TYR A 89 -1.17 -6.96 -7.72
N ILE A 90 -1.65 -6.01 -6.92
CA ILE A 90 -1.30 -4.60 -7.00
C ILE A 90 -0.45 -4.28 -5.79
N VAL A 91 0.63 -3.51 -5.99
CA VAL A 91 1.48 -2.98 -4.92
C VAL A 91 1.55 -1.47 -4.96
N LEU A 92 1.50 -0.85 -3.78
CA LEU A 92 1.74 0.58 -3.57
C LEU A 92 2.96 0.74 -2.68
N GLY A 93 3.91 1.58 -3.10
CA GLY A 93 5.02 2.03 -2.26
C GLY A 93 4.71 3.39 -1.67
N VAL A 94 4.81 3.53 -0.34
CA VAL A 94 4.45 4.75 0.41
C VAL A 94 5.61 5.17 1.29
N ALA A 95 6.12 6.38 1.07
CA ALA A 95 7.17 6.97 1.90
C ALA A 95 6.61 7.79 3.05
N GLY A 96 7.36 7.87 4.15
CA GLY A 96 7.09 8.75 5.30
C GLY A 96 6.06 8.18 6.27
N ILE A 97 5.73 6.90 6.18
CA ILE A 97 4.83 6.26 7.14
C ILE A 97 5.29 4.84 7.48
N GLU A 98 5.03 4.43 8.73
CA GLU A 98 4.99 3.04 9.16
C GLU A 98 3.60 2.67 9.63
N ILE A 99 3.19 1.43 9.39
CA ILE A 99 1.89 0.92 9.82
C ILE A 99 2.09 0.05 11.06
N LEU A 100 1.40 0.40 12.14
CA LEU A 100 1.41 -0.32 13.40
C LEU A 100 0.26 -1.33 13.43
N PHE A 101 0.57 -2.56 13.86
CA PHE A 101 -0.35 -3.69 13.83
C PHE A 101 -0.94 -3.99 15.22
N GLY A 102 -1.71 -3.04 15.75
CA GLY A 102 -2.35 -3.16 17.05
C GLY A 102 -1.32 -3.27 18.19
N LYS A 103 -1.33 -4.39 18.93
CA LYS A 103 -0.39 -4.65 20.03
C LYS A 103 0.82 -5.50 19.63
N SER A 104 0.96 -5.81 18.34
CA SER A 104 2.08 -6.62 17.83
C SER A 104 3.27 -5.71 17.54
N ASP A 105 4.47 -6.16 17.94
CA ASP A 105 5.74 -5.53 17.54
C ASP A 105 6.20 -5.98 16.14
N SER A 106 5.30 -6.60 15.36
CA SER A 106 5.60 -7.03 13.99
C SER A 106 5.78 -5.83 13.08
N SER A 107 6.72 -5.91 12.16
CA SER A 107 6.92 -4.92 11.10
C SER A 107 6.19 -5.26 9.80
N TYR A 108 5.35 -6.28 9.80
CA TYR A 108 4.50 -6.68 8.67
C TYR A 108 3.21 -7.34 9.14
N ALA A 109 2.20 -7.37 8.28
CA ALA A 109 0.95 -8.07 8.53
C ALA A 109 0.35 -8.66 7.24
N ILE A 110 -0.41 -9.73 7.41
CA ILE A 110 -1.25 -10.33 6.37
C ILE A 110 -2.66 -10.48 6.92
N PHE A 111 -3.64 -9.99 6.20
CA PHE A 111 -5.06 -10.14 6.56
C PHE A 111 -5.95 -10.14 5.33
N ASN A 112 -7.12 -10.75 5.43
CA ASN A 112 -8.04 -10.88 4.30
C ASN A 112 -9.08 -9.77 4.28
N CYS A 113 -9.17 -9.07 3.15
CA CYS A 113 -10.07 -7.94 2.91
C CYS A 113 -11.37 -8.33 2.20
N ARG A 114 -11.73 -9.60 2.10
CA ARG A 114 -12.89 -10.09 1.32
C ARG A 114 -14.19 -9.35 1.63
N LYS A 115 -14.43 -9.00 2.89
CA LYS A 115 -15.62 -8.25 3.29
C LYS A 115 -15.70 -6.84 2.67
N ASN A 116 -14.57 -6.27 2.29
CA ASN A 116 -14.44 -4.93 1.72
C ASN A 116 -13.91 -4.97 0.27
N ARG A 117 -13.94 -6.15 -0.38
CA ARG A 117 -13.37 -6.40 -1.71
C ARG A 117 -13.75 -5.34 -2.73
N GLU A 118 -15.04 -5.06 -2.87
CA GLU A 118 -15.54 -4.13 -3.88
C GLU A 118 -14.89 -2.74 -3.75
N ARG A 119 -14.85 -2.21 -2.54
CA ARG A 119 -14.23 -0.90 -2.26
C ARG A 119 -12.73 -0.92 -2.50
N MET A 120 -12.03 -1.96 -2.04
CA MET A 120 -10.59 -2.10 -2.22
C MET A 120 -10.21 -2.17 -3.69
N VAL A 121 -10.86 -3.06 -4.44
CA VAL A 121 -10.60 -3.24 -5.87
C VAL A 121 -10.94 -1.98 -6.68
N THR A 122 -12.05 -1.31 -6.34
CA THR A 122 -12.43 -0.05 -7.01
C THR A 122 -11.37 1.03 -6.81
N LEU A 123 -10.93 1.27 -5.57
CA LEU A 123 -9.90 2.28 -5.28
C LEU A 123 -8.56 1.96 -5.96
N LEU A 124 -8.12 0.71 -5.88
CA LEU A 124 -6.86 0.29 -6.47
C LEU A 124 -6.88 0.41 -8.02
N HIS A 125 -8.01 0.10 -8.64
CA HIS A 125 -8.16 0.28 -10.09
C HIS A 125 -8.24 1.77 -10.48
N MET A 126 -8.86 2.62 -9.65
CA MET A 126 -8.85 4.07 -9.87
C MET A 126 -7.41 4.62 -9.80
N LEU A 127 -6.63 4.21 -8.79
CA LEU A 127 -5.22 4.57 -8.66
C LEU A 127 -4.40 4.14 -9.89
N LEU A 128 -4.55 2.88 -10.33
CA LEU A 128 -3.85 2.37 -11.51
C LEU A 128 -4.23 3.15 -12.78
N ALA A 129 -5.52 3.41 -12.96
CA ALA A 129 -6.01 4.10 -14.15
C ALA A 129 -5.55 5.57 -14.19
N GLU A 130 -5.45 6.22 -13.04
CA GLU A 130 -4.95 7.59 -12.94
C GLU A 130 -3.45 7.63 -13.21
N ALA A 131 -2.68 6.74 -12.60
CA ALA A 131 -1.23 6.66 -12.81
C ALA A 131 -0.86 6.33 -14.27
N ASP A 132 -1.62 5.43 -14.92
CA ASP A 132 -1.41 5.05 -16.32
C ASP A 132 -1.66 6.22 -17.29
N ARG A 133 -2.67 7.04 -17.01
CA ARG A 133 -3.02 8.20 -17.87
C ARG A 133 -2.02 9.34 -17.75
N SER A 134 -1.40 9.52 -16.60
CA SER A 134 -0.42 10.57 -16.31
C SER A 134 -0.85 11.98 -16.77
N LEU A 135 -2.12 12.34 -16.53
CA LEU A 135 -2.66 13.65 -16.85
C LEU A 135 -2.26 14.68 -15.79
N ASP A 136 -2.40 15.96 -16.11
CA ASP A 136 -2.14 17.07 -15.17
C ASP A 136 -2.93 16.87 -13.86
N GLY A 137 -2.23 16.90 -12.72
CA GLY A 137 -2.82 16.66 -11.39
C GLY A 137 -2.89 15.19 -10.97
N CYS A 138 -2.37 14.27 -11.76
CA CYS A 138 -2.33 12.83 -11.48
C CYS A 138 -1.77 12.51 -10.10
N GLU A 139 -0.66 13.15 -9.71
CA GLU A 139 -0.02 12.96 -8.41
C GLU A 139 -0.95 13.32 -7.25
N THR A 140 -1.71 14.41 -7.41
CA THR A 140 -2.69 14.84 -6.40
C THR A 140 -3.84 13.85 -6.29
N VAL A 141 -4.40 13.41 -7.42
CA VAL A 141 -5.50 12.43 -7.42
C VAL A 141 -5.04 11.10 -6.83
N CYS A 142 -3.86 10.62 -7.21
CA CYS A 142 -3.30 9.38 -6.67
C CYS A 142 -3.05 9.49 -5.15
N GLN A 143 -2.53 10.63 -4.68
CA GLN A 143 -2.33 10.87 -3.26
C GLN A 143 -3.65 10.89 -2.49
N ASP A 144 -4.68 11.56 -3.00
CA ASP A 144 -6.01 11.62 -2.38
C ASP A 144 -6.64 10.22 -2.30
N LEU A 145 -6.52 9.41 -3.34
CA LEU A 145 -7.00 8.02 -3.35
C LEU A 145 -6.25 7.13 -2.36
N LEU A 146 -4.93 7.31 -2.21
CA LEU A 146 -4.14 6.64 -1.18
C LEU A 146 -4.64 7.01 0.22
N GLU A 147 -4.87 8.29 0.50
CA GLU A 147 -5.38 8.75 1.79
C GLU A 147 -6.74 8.11 2.12
N VAL A 148 -7.64 8.03 1.14
CA VAL A 148 -8.92 7.32 1.29
C VAL A 148 -8.71 5.85 1.62
N LEU A 149 -7.79 5.17 0.91
CA LEU A 149 -7.46 3.77 1.15
C LEU A 149 -6.95 3.53 2.57
N LEU A 150 -5.99 4.34 3.03
CA LEU A 150 -5.40 4.23 4.36
C LEU A 150 -6.42 4.49 5.47
N ILE A 151 -7.28 5.52 5.32
CA ILE A 151 -8.37 5.79 6.27
C ILE A 151 -9.31 4.59 6.36
N TRP A 152 -9.63 3.94 5.25
CA TRP A 152 -10.49 2.76 5.28
C TRP A 152 -9.81 1.56 5.94
N LEU A 153 -8.52 1.34 5.66
CA LEU A 153 -7.77 0.28 6.33
C LEU A 153 -7.78 0.47 7.85
N VAL A 154 -7.50 1.67 8.33
CA VAL A 154 -7.54 1.99 9.77
C VAL A 154 -8.94 1.78 10.36
N ARG A 155 -10.02 2.17 9.64
CA ARG A 155 -11.40 2.00 10.12
C ARG A 155 -11.88 0.55 10.14
N CYS A 156 -11.36 -0.29 9.24
CA CYS A 156 -11.80 -1.67 9.09
C CYS A 156 -10.93 -2.69 9.84
N THR A 157 -9.84 -2.24 10.45
CA THR A 157 -8.84 -3.08 11.11
C THR A 157 -8.41 -2.47 12.46
N THR A 158 -7.44 -3.10 13.11
CA THR A 158 -6.77 -2.56 14.30
C THR A 158 -5.46 -1.84 13.97
N LEU A 159 -5.28 -1.46 12.71
CA LEU A 159 -4.09 -0.74 12.25
C LEU A 159 -4.12 0.71 12.71
N SER A 160 -2.93 1.29 12.90
CA SER A 160 -2.73 2.72 13.04
C SER A 160 -1.54 3.17 12.21
N LEU A 161 -1.51 4.45 11.87
CA LEU A 161 -0.44 5.04 11.07
C LEU A 161 0.51 5.79 12.02
N GLN A 162 1.80 5.56 11.84
CA GLN A 162 2.86 6.36 12.43
C GLN A 162 3.57 7.10 11.30
N VAL A 163 3.38 8.41 11.26
CA VAL A 163 4.04 9.26 10.27
C VAL A 163 5.45 9.58 10.78
N GLU A 164 6.44 9.42 9.90
CA GLU A 164 7.79 9.83 10.20
C GLU A 164 7.84 11.35 10.35
N GLU A 165 8.35 11.83 11.48
CA GLU A 165 8.64 13.25 11.64
C GLU A 165 9.70 13.63 10.61
N THR A 166 9.31 14.39 9.59
CA THR A 166 10.26 14.94 8.63
C THR A 166 11.26 15.80 9.41
N PRO A 167 12.58 15.50 9.41
CA PRO A 167 13.53 16.41 9.98
C PRO A 167 13.34 17.74 9.25
N ARG A 168 13.05 18.82 9.98
CA ARG A 168 12.99 20.17 9.40
C ARG A 168 14.27 20.34 8.60
N SER A 169 14.16 20.39 7.28
CA SER A 169 15.29 20.62 6.40
C SER A 169 15.85 22.00 6.75
N ASP A 170 16.92 22.00 7.52
CA ASP A 170 17.86 23.11 7.49
C ASP A 170 18.39 23.16 6.06
N SER A 171 17.95 24.20 5.36
CA SER A 171 18.39 24.54 4.02
C SER A 171 19.91 24.81 4.05
N ARG A 172 20.71 23.78 3.72
CA ARG A 172 22.10 23.94 3.29
C ARG A 172 22.46 22.88 2.27
N GLU A 173 22.45 23.30 1.03
CA GLU A 173 23.37 22.98 -0.07
C GLU A 173 24.06 21.62 -0.02
N CYS A 174 23.58 20.68 -0.86
CA CYS A 174 24.50 19.71 -1.47
C CYS A 174 25.18 20.41 -2.66
N VAL A 175 26.41 20.88 -2.43
CA VAL A 175 27.36 21.22 -3.49
C VAL A 175 27.81 19.92 -4.14
N GLU A 176 27.64 19.87 -5.46
CA GLU A 176 28.27 18.91 -6.35
C GLU A 176 29.79 18.87 -6.11
N SER A 177 30.34 17.68 -6.11
CA SER A 177 31.76 17.49 -6.45
C SER A 177 31.94 16.19 -7.23
N GLU A 178 32.25 16.39 -8.47
CA GLU A 178 33.00 15.62 -9.50
C GLU A 178 33.19 14.12 -9.29
#